data_02dcc6ee87471e6c28133584bc01115a
#
_entry.id   02dcc6ee87471e6c28133584bc01115a
#
_cell.length_a   1.000
_cell.length_b   1.000
_cell.length_c   1.000
_cell.angle_alpha   90.00
_cell.angle_beta   90.00
_cell.angle_gamma   90.00
#
_symmetry.space_group_name_H-M   'P 1'
#
loop_
_entity.id
_entity.type
_entity.pdbx_description
1 polymer ?
#
loop_
_entity_poly.entity_id
_entity_poly.type
_entity_poly.pdbx_seq_one_letter_code
_entity_poly.pdbx_strand_id
1 'polypeptide(L)'
;MSVQSSHNHLCCSRKLQLILGVTKPSNINEEKYIQVVGYEKMIHHPQFSITSIEHNLMLIKLQTHIELNDYVNTVSLPREPAAEDDICTISTWAYNLCDLCR
;
A
#
# COMPACT_ATOMS: atom_id res chain seq x y z
N MET A 1 -0.16 -8.01 -5.55
CA MET A 1 -1.23 -7.46 -4.70
C MET A 1 -1.12 -5.96 -4.67
N SER A 2 -2.23 -5.30 -4.83
CA SER A 2 -2.25 -3.86 -4.87
C SER A 2 -2.98 -3.35 -3.64
N VAL A 3 -2.32 -2.60 -2.81
CA VAL A 3 -2.88 -2.07 -1.57
C VAL A 3 -2.75 -0.56 -1.57
N GLN A 4 -3.85 0.10 -1.29
CA GLN A 4 -3.84 1.54 -1.13
C GLN A 4 -4.39 1.88 0.24
N SER A 5 -3.66 2.70 0.97
CA SER A 5 -4.17 3.25 2.20
C SER A 5 -4.74 4.62 1.93
N SER A 6 -5.97 4.81 2.33
CA SER A 6 -6.62 6.08 2.22
C SER A 6 -6.57 6.75 3.54
N HIS A 7 -5.75 7.74 3.73
CA HIS A 7 -5.75 8.52 4.95
C HIS A 7 -5.42 9.95 4.64
N ASN A 8 -5.98 10.79 5.38
CA ASN A 8 -5.69 12.13 5.35
C ASN A 8 -4.65 12.35 6.27
N HIS A 9 -3.56 12.57 5.79
CA HIS A 9 -2.54 12.69 6.63
C HIS A 9 -2.69 13.57 7.74
N LEU A 10 -3.16 14.26 7.94
CA LEU A 10 -3.14 15.09 8.91
C LEU A 10 -3.62 14.69 10.06
N CYS A 11 -3.59 14.05 10.49
CA CYS A 11 -3.99 13.96 11.64
C CYS A 11 -4.74 13.14 12.13
N CYS A 12 -5.01 12.61 11.64
CA CYS A 12 -5.91 12.42 12.39
C CYS A 12 -6.38 11.20 12.47
N SER A 13 -6.16 10.54 13.10
CA SER A 13 -6.85 9.57 13.67
C SER A 13 -7.96 9.08 12.95
N ARG A 14 -7.91 9.07 11.80
CA ARG A 14 -9.01 8.60 11.13
C ARG A 14 -8.95 7.15 10.91
N LYS A 15 -10.05 6.56 10.56
CA LYS A 15 -10.10 5.18 10.20
C LYS A 15 -9.33 4.99 8.93
N LEU A 16 -8.28 4.21 8.99
CA LEU A 16 -7.57 3.78 7.82
C LEU A 16 -8.32 2.62 7.20
N GLN A 17 -8.60 2.70 5.93
CA GLN A 17 -9.16 1.60 5.17
C GLN A 17 -8.19 1.15 4.12
N LEU A 18 -8.16 -0.17 3.89
CA LEU A 18 -7.33 -0.75 2.87
C LEU A 18 -8.23 -1.17 1.72
N ILE A 19 -7.88 -0.75 0.53
CA ILE A 19 -8.64 -1.03 -0.67
C ILE A 19 -7.80 -1.90 -1.56
N LEU A 20 -8.28 -3.11 -1.80
CA LEU A 20 -7.56 -4.11 -2.56
C LEU A 20 -8.26 -4.34 -3.90
N GLY A 21 -7.48 -4.69 -4.90
CA GLY A 21 -8.04 -4.99 -6.22
C GLY A 21 -8.36 -3.77 -7.06
N VAL A 22 -7.82 -2.61 -6.68
CA VAL A 22 -8.08 -1.39 -7.40
C VAL A 22 -6.88 -1.04 -8.27
N THR A 23 -7.14 -0.65 -9.50
CA THR A 23 -6.10 -0.21 -10.42
C THR A 23 -6.04 1.30 -10.48
N LYS A 24 -7.17 1.96 -10.53
CA LYS A 24 -7.25 3.42 -10.54
C LYS A 24 -8.06 3.88 -9.34
N PRO A 25 -7.46 4.62 -8.42
CA PRO A 25 -8.18 5.08 -7.24
C PRO A 25 -9.44 5.88 -7.54
N SER A 26 -9.46 6.58 -8.67
CA SER A 26 -10.64 7.34 -9.07
C SER A 26 -11.84 6.48 -9.43
N ASN A 27 -11.61 5.23 -9.73
CA ASN A 27 -12.66 4.32 -10.20
C ASN A 27 -13.10 3.32 -9.12
N ILE A 28 -12.86 3.64 -7.87
CA ILE A 28 -13.18 2.72 -6.77
C ILE A 28 -14.61 2.23 -6.83
N ASN A 29 -15.54 3.09 -7.17
CA ASN A 29 -16.94 2.71 -7.20
C ASN A 29 -17.36 1.93 -8.44
N GLU A 30 -16.50 1.88 -9.43
CA GLU A 30 -16.80 1.22 -10.68
C GLU A 30 -16.14 -0.14 -10.83
N GLU A 31 -15.12 -0.42 -10.04
CA GLU A 31 -14.41 -1.66 -10.13
C GLU A 31 -15.13 -2.78 -9.38
N LYS A 32 -15.33 -3.89 -10.09
CA LYS A 32 -16.21 -4.97 -9.63
C LYS A 32 -15.64 -5.84 -8.52
N TYR A 33 -14.33 -5.93 -8.42
CA TYR A 33 -13.70 -6.89 -7.50
C TYR A 33 -12.91 -6.22 -6.39
N ILE A 34 -13.33 -5.02 -6.02
CA ILE A 34 -12.68 -4.29 -4.94
C ILE A 34 -13.07 -4.91 -3.61
N GLN A 35 -12.09 -5.04 -2.75
CA GLN A 35 -12.30 -5.46 -1.37
C GLN A 35 -11.84 -4.33 -0.46
N VAL A 36 -12.70 -3.87 0.43
CA VAL A 36 -12.38 -2.82 1.39
C VAL A 36 -12.33 -3.47 2.76
N VAL A 37 -11.20 -3.38 3.42
CA VAL A 37 -11.03 -4.00 4.72
C VAL A 37 -10.39 -3.01 5.69
N GLY A 38 -10.68 -3.19 6.97
CA GLY A 38 -10.02 -2.44 8.02
C GLY A 38 -8.73 -3.14 8.46
N TYR A 39 -8.00 -2.50 9.32
CA TYR A 39 -6.80 -3.09 9.88
C TYR A 39 -7.05 -3.45 11.36
N GLU A 40 -6.40 -4.51 11.79
CA GLU A 40 -6.37 -4.88 13.19
C GLU A 40 -5.15 -4.27 13.86
N LYS A 41 -4.02 -4.28 13.17
CA LYS A 41 -2.75 -3.83 13.72
C LYS A 41 -1.86 -3.26 12.64
N MET A 42 -1.16 -2.20 12.96
CA MET A 42 -0.13 -1.63 12.11
C MET A 42 1.18 -1.63 12.87
N ILE A 43 2.23 -2.11 12.24
CA ILE A 43 3.56 -2.16 12.85
C ILE A 43 4.52 -1.42 11.93
N HIS A 44 5.01 -0.29 12.39
CA HIS A 44 6.04 0.45 11.68
C HIS A 44 7.41 -0.18 11.97
N HIS A 45 8.32 -0.03 11.04
CA HIS A 45 9.69 -0.44 11.31
C HIS A 45 10.23 0.36 12.50
N PRO A 46 10.87 -0.31 13.48
CA PRO A 46 11.28 0.38 14.71
C PRO A 46 12.28 1.51 14.49
N GLN A 47 13.01 1.47 13.40
CA GLN A 47 14.00 2.48 13.07
C GLN A 47 13.51 3.52 12.07
N PHE A 48 12.22 3.54 11.77
CA PHE A 48 11.68 4.51 10.85
C PHE A 48 11.79 5.92 11.44
N SER A 49 12.26 6.83 10.61
CA SER A 49 12.36 8.23 10.99
C SER A 49 11.77 9.10 9.90
N ILE A 50 10.86 9.97 10.29
CA ILE A 50 10.22 10.90 9.36
C ILE A 50 11.24 11.84 8.73
N THR A 51 12.28 12.19 9.45
CA THR A 51 13.26 13.14 8.95
C THR A 51 14.20 12.55 7.92
N SER A 52 14.58 11.28 8.06
CA SER A 52 15.51 10.65 7.14
C SER A 52 14.82 9.81 6.08
N ILE A 53 13.55 9.49 6.29
CA ILE A 53 12.76 8.62 5.43
C ILE A 53 13.38 7.23 5.26
N GLU A 54 14.34 6.88 6.09
CA GLU A 54 14.91 5.55 6.08
C GLU A 54 14.00 4.57 6.80
N HIS A 55 14.08 3.31 6.42
CA HIS A 55 13.27 2.25 7.02
C HIS A 55 11.76 2.54 6.89
N ASN A 56 11.37 3.13 5.78
CA ASN A 56 9.98 3.47 5.52
C ASN A 56 9.21 2.21 5.11
N LEU A 57 8.90 1.41 6.10
CA LEU A 57 8.29 0.11 5.89
C LEU A 57 7.29 -0.15 7.02
N MET A 58 6.18 -0.75 6.69
CA MET A 58 5.13 -1.01 7.66
C MET A 58 4.43 -2.33 7.34
N LEU A 59 4.10 -3.09 8.36
CA LEU A 59 3.26 -4.26 8.24
C LEU A 59 1.87 -3.92 8.72
N ILE A 60 0.88 -4.37 7.99
CA ILE A 60 -0.53 -4.16 8.36
C ILE A 60 -1.19 -5.52 8.46
N LYS A 61 -1.74 -5.81 9.63
CA LYS A 61 -2.55 -6.99 9.81
C LYS A 61 -4.00 -6.63 9.54
N LEU A 62 -4.62 -7.36 8.64
CA LEU A 62 -5.99 -7.06 8.24
C LEU A 62 -6.99 -7.52 9.31
N GLN A 63 -8.08 -6.80 9.42
CA GLN A 63 -9.11 -7.12 10.37
C GLN A 63 -9.90 -8.37 9.99
N THR A 64 -10.04 -8.61 8.70
CA THR A 64 -10.75 -9.78 8.19
C THR A 64 -9.94 -10.45 7.10
N HIS A 65 -10.26 -11.67 6.79
CA HIS A 65 -9.62 -12.35 5.68
C HIS A 65 -10.07 -11.73 4.36
N ILE A 66 -9.17 -11.71 3.40
CA ILE A 66 -9.48 -11.27 2.05
C ILE A 66 -9.60 -12.48 1.14
N GLU A 67 -10.30 -12.30 0.04
CA GLU A 67 -10.42 -13.34 -0.95
C GLU A 67 -9.34 -13.18 -1.99
N LEU A 68 -8.56 -14.24 -2.22
CA LEU A 68 -7.55 -14.24 -3.27
C LEU A 68 -8.20 -14.59 -4.61
N ASN A 69 -7.91 -13.82 -5.61
CA ASN A 69 -8.48 -13.98 -6.94
C ASN A 69 -7.52 -13.39 -7.98
N ASP A 70 -7.99 -13.20 -9.20
CA ASP A 70 -7.14 -12.66 -10.28
C ASP A 70 -6.73 -11.20 -10.05
N TYR A 71 -7.38 -10.49 -9.13
CA TYR A 71 -7.12 -9.08 -8.88
C TYR A 71 -6.39 -8.85 -7.57
N VAL A 72 -6.41 -9.82 -6.68
CA VAL A 72 -5.79 -9.73 -5.35
C VAL A 72 -5.10 -11.05 -5.06
N ASN A 73 -3.80 -11.02 -4.89
CA ASN A 73 -3.05 -12.23 -4.63
C ASN A 73 -1.83 -11.92 -3.76
N THR A 74 -1.20 -12.96 -3.29
CA THR A 74 0.03 -12.85 -2.53
C THR A 74 1.23 -12.69 -3.47
N VAL A 75 2.32 -12.19 -2.94
CA VAL A 75 3.57 -12.11 -3.64
C VAL A 75 4.63 -12.83 -2.81
N SER A 76 5.54 -13.50 -3.47
CA SER A 76 6.62 -14.20 -2.78
C SER A 76 7.67 -13.21 -2.32
N LEU A 77 8.17 -13.41 -1.13
CA LEU A 77 9.30 -12.62 -0.65
C LEU A 77 10.60 -13.13 -1.28
N PRO A 78 11.58 -12.26 -1.48
CA PRO A 78 12.84 -12.69 -2.07
C PRO A 78 13.62 -13.58 -1.11
N ARG A 79 14.36 -14.52 -1.65
CA ARG A 79 15.24 -15.37 -0.84
C ARG A 79 16.59 -14.74 -0.63
N GLU A 80 16.99 -13.86 -1.51
CA GLU A 80 18.29 -13.20 -1.49
C GLU A 80 18.09 -11.72 -1.75
N PRO A 81 18.97 -10.85 -1.23
CA PRO A 81 18.93 -9.44 -1.56
C PRO A 81 19.10 -9.23 -3.06
N ALA A 82 18.51 -8.18 -3.59
CA ALA A 82 18.66 -7.82 -4.98
C ALA A 82 20.11 -7.40 -5.25
N ALA A 83 20.64 -7.81 -6.39
CA ALA A 83 21.95 -7.38 -6.85
C ALA A 83 21.85 -6.00 -7.51
N GLU A 84 22.99 -5.32 -7.59
CA GLU A 84 23.01 -3.96 -8.16
C GLU A 84 22.55 -3.90 -9.61
N ASP A 85 22.77 -4.99 -10.35
CA ASP A 85 22.41 -5.06 -11.76
C ASP A 85 21.03 -5.65 -12.03
N ASP A 86 20.28 -5.97 -10.98
CA ASP A 86 18.97 -6.56 -11.16
C ASP A 86 17.97 -5.53 -11.70
N ILE A 87 17.14 -5.97 -12.62
CA ILE A 87 16.08 -5.14 -13.18
C ILE A 87 14.83 -5.37 -12.35
N CYS A 88 14.26 -4.32 -11.82
CA CYS A 88 13.09 -4.39 -10.95
C CYS A 88 11.95 -3.54 -11.50
N THR A 89 10.75 -3.91 -11.11
CA THR A 89 9.55 -3.14 -11.43
C THR A 89 9.05 -2.46 -10.16
N ILE A 90 8.74 -1.19 -10.26
CA ILE A 90 8.16 -0.43 -9.17
C ILE A 90 6.72 -0.10 -9.53
N SER A 91 5.80 -0.40 -8.64
CA SER A 91 4.39 -0.09 -8.82
C SER A 91 3.92 0.89 -7.77
N THR A 92 3.28 1.95 -8.20
CA THR A 92 2.78 2.96 -7.31
C THR A 92 1.66 3.75 -7.98
N TRP A 93 0.86 4.46 -7.19
CA TRP A 93 -0.06 5.43 -7.71
C TRP A 93 0.64 6.78 -7.64
N ALA A 94 1.14 7.24 -8.80
CA ALA A 94 1.86 8.48 -8.89
C ALA A 94 0.90 9.64 -9.08
N TYR A 95 1.17 10.72 -8.37
CA TYR A 95 0.47 11.96 -8.65
C TYR A 95 1.17 12.67 -9.80
N ASN A 96 0.40 13.57 -10.47
CA ASN A 96 0.96 14.46 -11.44
C ASN A 96 2.02 15.32 -10.82
N LEU A 97 3.02 15.68 -11.53
CA LEU A 97 4.07 16.54 -11.02
C LEU A 97 3.51 17.87 -10.52
N CYS A 98 2.46 18.35 -11.15
CA CYS A 98 1.81 19.56 -10.69
C CYS A 98 1.22 19.42 -9.28
N ASP A 99 0.77 18.26 -8.94
CA ASP A 99 0.25 18.02 -7.61
C ASP A 99 1.37 17.95 -6.57
N LEU A 100 2.52 17.48 -6.98
CA LEU A 100 3.67 17.44 -6.09
C LEU A 100 4.29 18.81 -5.87
N CYS A 101 4.08 19.72 -6.76
CA CYS A 101 4.60 21.07 -6.65
C CYS A 101 3.75 21.98 -5.76
N ARG A 102 2.68 21.51 -5.29
CA ARG A 102 1.78 22.31 -4.45
C ARG A 102 2.15 22.33 -2.97
#